data_f3804a48d4871e05de9d97e1a973739e
#
_entry.id   f3804a48d4871e05de9d97e1a973739e
#
_cell.length_a   1.000
_cell.length_b   1.000
_cell.length_c   1.000
_cell.angle_alpha   90.00
_cell.angle_beta   90.00
_cell.angle_gamma   90.00
#
_symmetry.space_group_name_H-M   'P 1'
#
loop_
_entity.id
_entity.type
_entity.pdbx_description
1 polymer ?
#
loop_
_entity_poly.entity_id
_entity_poly.type
_entity_poly.pdbx_seq_one_letter_code
_entity_poly.pdbx_strand_id
1 'polypeptide(L)'
;MILRRWKGFCLAAEEEALFPRGAEMCGEVFAPLVFLVRRDPLRARGLYPIRDLSELDEPEGIGCLTPSSPAEGEMAAFVRAHGAGVLNAAFSRAFSILQAWSAAKKDGLVLTLVGLGDVGGTALLALKLLGRELAKIQIFDPNRAQCQRYEMELNQVLSADGRTLPEVVICEEQDLFRCDLFAFTASRGVPGLDSKVQDVRMAQYEANRAMVGTYARMARQADFTGLFCQISDPVDHLSRSVFLQSNQKETGEFDFAGLLPEQVQGFGLGVMAARCAYYARQLGLDEDALRVYGPHGQGLVCANCCGGNYDAAISAELTEKTRTANLRVRELGFKPYLAPALSSAAASLLRLVRGQEHYGAVPLGGAYFGCVSRMTRFGPELRREALAPALRAELEKTYAALEAFEY
;
A
#
# COMPACT_ATOMS: atom_id res chain seq x y z
N MET A 1 16.89 28.13 -4.01
CA MET A 1 16.78 26.73 -4.48
C MET A 1 17.87 26.43 -5.49
N ILE A 2 18.62 25.34 -5.30
CA ILE A 2 19.72 24.89 -6.15
C ILE A 2 19.16 23.82 -7.09
N LEU A 3 19.54 23.86 -8.37
CA LEU A 3 19.09 22.86 -9.37
C LEU A 3 20.29 22.05 -9.87
N ARG A 4 20.12 20.74 -9.95
CA ARG A 4 21.10 19.81 -10.51
C ARG A 4 20.45 18.77 -11.41
N ARG A 5 21.17 18.37 -12.46
CA ARG A 5 20.82 17.23 -13.30
C ARG A 5 21.46 15.95 -12.74
N TRP A 6 20.68 14.90 -12.63
CA TRP A 6 21.17 13.61 -12.21
C TRP A 6 20.38 12.47 -12.88
N LYS A 7 21.04 11.65 -13.69
CA LYS A 7 20.45 10.47 -14.34
C LYS A 7 19.07 10.71 -15.00
N GLY A 8 18.92 11.84 -15.66
CA GLY A 8 17.67 12.21 -16.35
C GLY A 8 16.64 12.95 -15.48
N PHE A 9 16.92 13.18 -14.20
CA PHE A 9 16.09 13.96 -13.28
C PHE A 9 16.63 15.38 -13.13
N CYS A 10 15.72 16.35 -12.99
CA CYS A 10 16.01 17.65 -12.39
C CYS A 10 15.83 17.52 -10.88
N LEU A 11 16.89 17.66 -10.12
CA LEU A 11 16.87 17.66 -8.65
C LEU A 11 16.86 19.10 -8.15
N ALA A 12 15.99 19.42 -7.21
CA ALA A 12 15.87 20.73 -6.58
C ALA A 12 16.05 20.61 -5.07
N ALA A 13 16.92 21.41 -4.44
CA ALA A 13 17.13 21.45 -3.01
C ALA A 13 17.53 22.83 -2.52
N GLU A 14 17.37 23.08 -1.23
CA GLU A 14 17.92 24.28 -0.58
C GLU A 14 19.38 24.08 -0.16
N GLU A 15 19.75 22.84 0.20
CA GLU A 15 21.07 22.49 0.70
C GLU A 15 21.85 21.65 -0.31
N GLU A 16 23.10 22.04 -0.54
CA GLU A 16 24.03 21.34 -1.44
C GLU A 16 24.30 19.89 -0.97
N ALA A 17 24.31 19.65 0.32
CA ALA A 17 24.60 18.33 0.92
C ALA A 17 23.54 17.25 0.62
N LEU A 18 22.37 17.63 0.09
CA LEU A 18 21.30 16.67 -0.25
C LEU A 18 21.50 15.99 -1.61
N PHE A 19 22.32 16.56 -2.48
CA PHE A 19 22.51 16.00 -3.83
C PHE A 19 23.37 14.74 -3.82
N PRO A 20 23.00 13.74 -4.65
CA PRO A 20 23.80 12.53 -4.80
C PRO A 20 25.11 12.83 -5.56
N ARG A 21 26.10 11.95 -5.38
CA ARG A 21 27.35 12.05 -6.14
C ARG A 21 27.09 12.01 -7.66
N GLY A 22 27.80 12.85 -8.41
CA GLY A 22 27.66 12.95 -9.85
C GLY A 22 26.44 13.76 -10.32
N ALA A 23 25.82 14.52 -9.43
CA ALA A 23 24.82 15.52 -9.82
C ALA A 23 25.53 16.78 -10.34
N GLU A 24 25.18 17.23 -11.54
CA GLU A 24 25.79 18.35 -12.26
C GLU A 24 24.89 19.61 -12.19
N MET A 25 25.50 20.80 -12.19
CA MET A 25 24.76 22.06 -12.21
C MET A 25 23.78 22.11 -13.39
N CYS A 26 22.58 22.62 -13.13
CA CYS A 26 21.55 22.83 -14.12
C CYS A 26 21.04 24.27 -14.02
N GLY A 27 20.95 24.96 -15.16
CA GLY A 27 20.48 26.37 -15.21
C GLY A 27 18.97 26.51 -15.26
N GLU A 28 18.24 25.48 -15.63
CA GLU A 28 16.80 25.53 -15.86
C GLU A 28 16.12 24.29 -15.29
N VAL A 29 14.85 24.46 -14.87
CA VAL A 29 14.01 23.34 -14.42
C VAL A 29 13.51 22.54 -15.61
N PHE A 30 13.50 21.22 -15.49
CA PHE A 30 12.93 20.31 -16.49
C PHE A 30 12.28 19.08 -15.83
N ALA A 31 11.41 18.42 -16.56
CA ALA A 31 10.75 17.18 -16.07
C ALA A 31 11.58 15.93 -16.43
N PRO A 32 11.61 14.91 -15.57
CA PRO A 32 10.96 14.84 -14.27
C PRO A 32 11.70 15.62 -13.17
N LEU A 33 10.97 16.42 -12.39
CA LEU A 33 11.48 17.21 -11.27
C LEU A 33 11.33 16.44 -9.95
N VAL A 34 12.35 16.50 -9.09
CA VAL A 34 12.35 15.90 -7.75
C VAL A 34 12.91 16.91 -6.74
N PHE A 35 12.13 17.23 -5.73
CA PHE A 35 12.56 18.01 -4.59
C PHE A 35 13.24 17.10 -3.57
N LEU A 36 14.42 17.49 -3.12
CA LEU A 36 15.16 16.78 -2.09
C LEU A 36 14.92 17.45 -0.74
N VAL A 37 14.51 16.66 0.23
CA VAL A 37 14.28 17.10 1.62
C VAL A 37 15.02 16.18 2.58
N ARG A 38 15.18 16.62 3.83
CA ARG A 38 15.65 15.78 4.94
C ARG A 38 14.69 15.92 6.11
N ARG A 39 13.94 14.86 6.39
CA ARG A 39 12.93 14.80 7.44
C ARG A 39 13.11 13.54 8.27
N ASP A 40 12.56 13.53 9.48
CA ASP A 40 12.60 12.33 10.34
C ASP A 40 11.98 11.12 9.63
N PRO A 41 12.75 10.06 9.35
CA PRO A 41 12.26 8.90 8.63
C PRO A 41 11.17 8.11 9.36
N LEU A 42 11.06 8.24 10.68
CA LEU A 42 10.01 7.59 11.45
C LEU A 42 8.65 8.30 11.31
N ARG A 43 8.66 9.57 10.89
CA ARG A 43 7.46 10.43 10.85
C ARG A 43 7.18 11.08 9.50
N ALA A 44 7.97 10.77 8.47
CA ALA A 44 7.82 11.35 7.16
C ALA A 44 7.86 10.30 6.05
N ARG A 45 7.20 10.60 4.96
CA ARG A 45 7.27 9.83 3.71
C ARG A 45 8.67 9.91 3.12
N GLY A 46 9.05 8.87 2.34
CA GLY A 46 10.37 8.73 1.72
C GLY A 46 10.42 9.18 0.27
N LEU A 47 9.45 8.76 -0.55
CA LEU A 47 9.35 9.09 -1.96
C LEU A 47 7.89 9.18 -2.38
N TYR A 48 7.40 10.38 -2.68
CA TYR A 48 5.98 10.60 -3.00
C TYR A 48 5.80 11.71 -4.05
N PRO A 49 4.73 11.65 -4.87
CA PRO A 49 4.42 12.70 -5.84
C PRO A 49 3.71 13.89 -5.19
N ILE A 50 3.89 15.07 -5.80
CA ILE A 50 3.12 16.28 -5.54
C ILE A 50 2.56 16.86 -6.84
N ARG A 51 1.40 17.51 -6.75
CA ARG A 51 0.71 18.18 -7.87
C ARG A 51 0.69 19.69 -7.75
N ASP A 52 0.95 20.20 -6.57
CA ASP A 52 1.17 21.63 -6.31
C ASP A 52 2.37 21.81 -5.39
N LEU A 53 3.07 22.95 -5.53
CA LEU A 53 4.26 23.23 -4.73
C LEU A 53 3.93 23.43 -3.24
N SER A 54 2.69 23.83 -2.90
CA SER A 54 2.22 23.93 -1.52
C SER A 54 2.22 22.60 -0.77
N GLU A 55 2.18 21.47 -1.51
CA GLU A 55 2.24 20.13 -0.92
C GLU A 55 3.66 19.74 -0.44
N LEU A 56 4.69 20.52 -0.85
CA LEU A 56 6.08 20.23 -0.47
C LEU A 56 6.29 20.33 1.03
N ASP A 57 5.73 21.37 1.67
CA ASP A 57 5.92 21.63 3.11
C ASP A 57 4.69 21.28 3.96
N GLU A 58 3.76 20.51 3.37
CA GLU A 58 2.55 20.06 4.05
C GLU A 58 2.92 19.10 5.21
N PRO A 59 2.36 19.30 6.40
CA PRO A 59 2.50 18.35 7.51
C PRO A 59 1.94 16.97 7.15
N GLU A 60 2.64 15.92 7.57
CA GLU A 60 2.15 14.55 7.41
C GLU A 60 0.83 14.31 8.18
N GLY A 61 0.04 13.34 7.74
CA GLY A 61 -1.22 12.96 8.35
C GLY A 61 -2.44 13.23 7.48
N ILE A 62 -3.60 13.38 8.10
CA ILE A 62 -4.91 13.50 7.39
C ILE A 62 -4.98 14.73 6.48
N GLY A 63 -4.21 15.79 6.76
CA GLY A 63 -4.08 16.95 5.87
C GLY A 63 -3.72 16.56 4.43
N CYS A 64 -2.87 15.55 4.25
CA CYS A 64 -2.46 15.04 2.93
C CYS A 64 -3.63 14.49 2.08
N LEU A 65 -4.79 14.24 2.67
CA LEU A 65 -6.00 13.76 1.96
C LEU A 65 -6.91 14.92 1.52
N THR A 66 -6.55 16.16 1.83
CA THR A 66 -7.32 17.35 1.45
C THR A 66 -6.57 18.19 0.42
N PRO A 67 -7.26 18.90 -0.49
CA PRO A 67 -6.61 19.85 -1.38
C PRO A 67 -5.95 20.97 -0.57
N SER A 68 -4.72 21.31 -0.91
CA SER A 68 -4.00 22.48 -0.40
C SER A 68 -4.35 23.74 -1.20
N SER A 69 -4.15 24.91 -0.61
CA SER A 69 -4.26 26.17 -1.38
C SER A 69 -3.11 26.24 -2.39
N PRO A 70 -3.40 26.52 -3.69
CA PRO A 70 -2.38 26.52 -4.72
C PRO A 70 -1.27 27.55 -4.44
N ALA A 71 -0.03 27.13 -4.58
CA ALA A 71 1.12 28.03 -4.51
C ALA A 71 1.22 28.91 -5.77
N GLU A 72 1.87 30.06 -5.65
CA GLU A 72 2.10 31.01 -6.75
C GLU A 72 3.56 30.95 -7.25
N GLY A 73 3.81 31.51 -8.46
CA GLY A 73 5.12 31.63 -9.07
C GLY A 73 5.43 30.56 -10.15
N GLU A 74 6.56 30.76 -10.84
CA GLU A 74 6.93 29.93 -12.00
C GLU A 74 7.17 28.46 -11.64
N MET A 75 7.83 28.19 -10.52
CA MET A 75 8.05 26.81 -10.05
C MET A 75 6.72 26.11 -9.72
N ALA A 76 5.78 26.81 -9.09
CA ALA A 76 4.46 26.26 -8.81
C ALA A 76 3.68 25.97 -10.09
N ALA A 77 3.76 26.86 -11.09
CA ALA A 77 3.17 26.63 -12.41
C ALA A 77 3.78 25.41 -13.11
N PHE A 78 5.11 25.24 -13.01
CA PHE A 78 5.81 24.07 -13.56
C PHE A 78 5.34 22.76 -12.87
N VAL A 79 5.26 22.75 -11.53
CA VAL A 79 4.79 21.58 -10.76
C VAL A 79 3.35 21.21 -11.12
N ARG A 80 2.45 22.20 -11.25
CA ARG A 80 1.06 21.93 -11.67
C ARG A 80 0.98 21.34 -13.10
N ALA A 81 1.83 21.79 -14.01
CA ALA A 81 1.83 21.32 -15.38
C ALA A 81 2.40 19.89 -15.54
N HIS A 82 3.44 19.54 -14.79
CA HIS A 82 4.23 18.32 -15.00
C HIS A 82 4.19 17.34 -13.84
N GLY A 83 3.75 17.77 -12.64
CA GLY A 83 3.96 17.06 -11.40
C GLY A 83 5.42 17.08 -10.98
N ALA A 84 5.68 16.73 -9.71
CA ALA A 84 7.03 16.53 -9.22
C ALA A 84 7.07 15.37 -8.20
N GLY A 85 8.27 14.86 -7.92
CA GLY A 85 8.51 13.95 -6.79
C GLY A 85 9.10 14.72 -5.61
N VAL A 86 8.88 14.21 -4.41
CA VAL A 86 9.61 14.60 -3.19
C VAL A 86 10.39 13.38 -2.71
N LEU A 87 11.68 13.55 -2.48
CA LEU A 87 12.58 12.49 -2.02
C LEU A 87 13.22 12.90 -0.69
N ASN A 88 13.00 12.09 0.35
CA ASN A 88 13.61 12.27 1.65
C ASN A 88 15.01 11.62 1.67
N ALA A 89 16.06 12.44 1.61
CA ALA A 89 17.46 12.01 1.59
C ALA A 89 17.95 11.42 2.92
N ALA A 90 17.11 11.36 3.95
CA ALA A 90 17.40 10.63 5.18
C ALA A 90 17.35 9.10 5.00
N PHE A 91 16.69 8.61 3.95
CA PHE A 91 16.71 7.20 3.56
C PHE A 91 17.89 6.93 2.63
N SER A 92 18.80 6.06 3.03
CA SER A 92 20.02 5.78 2.25
C SER A 92 19.75 5.18 0.87
N ARG A 93 18.62 4.48 0.69
CA ARG A 93 18.22 3.82 -0.56
C ARG A 93 17.27 4.64 -1.45
N ALA A 94 16.86 5.84 -1.02
CA ALA A 94 15.85 6.63 -1.73
C ALA A 94 16.18 6.88 -3.21
N PHE A 95 17.43 7.22 -3.53
CA PHE A 95 17.86 7.44 -4.92
C PHE A 95 17.86 6.16 -5.78
N SER A 96 18.20 5.01 -5.21
CA SER A 96 18.14 3.73 -5.93
C SER A 96 16.71 3.31 -6.19
N ILE A 97 15.79 3.53 -5.26
CA ILE A 97 14.36 3.28 -5.43
C ILE A 97 13.75 4.21 -6.49
N LEU A 98 14.07 5.52 -6.45
CA LEU A 98 13.66 6.48 -7.48
C LEU A 98 14.05 6.00 -8.89
N GLN A 99 15.29 5.53 -9.07
CA GLN A 99 15.76 4.99 -10.34
C GLN A 99 15.01 3.72 -10.74
N ALA A 100 14.88 2.76 -9.83
CA ALA A 100 14.21 1.49 -10.09
C ALA A 100 12.75 1.71 -10.53
N TRP A 101 12.00 2.55 -9.82
CA TRP A 101 10.60 2.81 -10.13
C TRP A 101 10.41 3.65 -11.41
N SER A 102 11.36 4.52 -11.73
CA SER A 102 11.32 5.28 -13.00
C SER A 102 11.62 4.41 -14.22
N ALA A 103 12.34 3.31 -14.03
CA ALA A 103 12.65 2.32 -15.06
C ALA A 103 11.71 1.10 -15.02
N ALA A 104 10.74 1.06 -14.08
CA ALA A 104 9.87 -0.09 -13.87
C ALA A 104 9.06 -0.44 -15.13
N LYS A 105 8.99 -1.71 -15.40
CA LYS A 105 8.16 -2.28 -16.46
C LYS A 105 6.67 -2.15 -16.08
N LYS A 106 5.81 -2.02 -17.08
CA LYS A 106 4.36 -2.04 -16.90
C LYS A 106 3.77 -3.43 -17.14
N ASP A 107 4.45 -4.25 -17.93
CA ASP A 107 4.06 -5.58 -18.33
C ASP A 107 5.20 -6.56 -18.12
N GLY A 108 4.88 -7.83 -18.04
CA GLY A 108 5.86 -8.89 -17.83
C GLY A 108 6.37 -8.93 -16.39
N LEU A 109 5.56 -8.47 -15.44
CA LEU A 109 5.91 -8.41 -14.02
C LEU A 109 6.00 -9.81 -13.41
N VAL A 110 6.91 -9.95 -12.45
CA VAL A 110 7.04 -11.13 -11.59
C VAL A 110 6.44 -10.82 -10.23
N LEU A 111 5.48 -11.65 -9.81
CA LEU A 111 4.89 -11.58 -8.48
C LEU A 111 5.31 -12.79 -7.67
N THR A 112 5.79 -12.59 -6.45
CA THR A 112 5.98 -13.67 -5.46
C THR A 112 4.83 -13.63 -4.46
N LEU A 113 4.11 -14.74 -4.30
CA LEU A 113 3.02 -14.91 -3.33
C LEU A 113 3.45 -15.88 -2.23
N VAL A 114 3.46 -15.41 -1.00
CA VAL A 114 3.82 -16.19 0.20
C VAL A 114 2.58 -16.48 1.03
N GLY A 115 2.34 -17.77 1.29
CA GLY A 115 1.17 -18.28 1.99
C GLY A 115 0.05 -18.70 1.05
N LEU A 116 -0.23 -20.01 1.00
CA LEU A 116 -1.22 -20.63 0.10
C LEU A 116 -2.46 -21.15 0.84
N GLY A 117 -2.81 -20.48 1.95
CA GLY A 117 -4.05 -20.72 2.67
C GLY A 117 -5.29 -20.23 1.93
N ASP A 118 -6.42 -20.11 2.64
CA ASP A 118 -7.71 -19.72 2.07
C ASP A 118 -7.64 -18.41 1.24
N VAL A 119 -7.01 -17.38 1.80
CA VAL A 119 -6.86 -16.07 1.12
C VAL A 119 -5.84 -16.14 -0.01
N GLY A 120 -4.62 -16.65 0.26
CA GLY A 120 -3.55 -16.68 -0.74
C GLY A 120 -3.88 -17.59 -1.92
N GLY A 121 -4.41 -18.79 -1.68
CA GLY A 121 -4.83 -19.71 -2.73
C GLY A 121 -5.94 -19.13 -3.62
N THR A 122 -6.94 -18.47 -3.02
CA THR A 122 -8.02 -17.83 -3.79
C THR A 122 -7.51 -16.62 -4.57
N ALA A 123 -6.64 -15.80 -3.98
CA ALA A 123 -6.01 -14.67 -4.67
C ALA A 123 -5.15 -15.14 -5.85
N LEU A 124 -4.40 -16.25 -5.68
CA LEU A 124 -3.59 -16.86 -6.74
C LEU A 124 -4.44 -17.24 -7.96
N LEU A 125 -5.62 -17.85 -7.75
CA LEU A 125 -6.56 -18.17 -8.83
C LEU A 125 -6.98 -16.90 -9.61
N ALA A 126 -7.36 -15.85 -8.89
CA ALA A 126 -7.76 -14.59 -9.51
C ALA A 126 -6.60 -13.91 -10.26
N LEU A 127 -5.40 -13.89 -9.68
CA LEU A 127 -4.20 -13.32 -10.30
C LEU A 127 -3.79 -14.11 -11.55
N LYS A 128 -3.86 -15.44 -11.53
CA LYS A 128 -3.62 -16.30 -12.70
C LYS A 128 -4.56 -15.94 -13.84
N LEU A 129 -5.87 -15.79 -13.56
CA LEU A 129 -6.87 -15.56 -14.59
C LEU A 129 -6.96 -14.10 -15.06
N LEU A 130 -6.69 -13.12 -14.20
CA LEU A 130 -6.95 -11.70 -14.46
C LEU A 130 -5.69 -10.85 -14.63
N GLY A 131 -4.53 -11.36 -14.19
CA GLY A 131 -3.26 -10.62 -14.16
C GLY A 131 -2.56 -10.59 -15.51
N ARG A 132 -3.05 -9.79 -16.46
CA ARG A 132 -2.47 -9.62 -17.81
C ARG A 132 -1.05 -9.03 -17.77
N GLU A 133 -0.78 -8.25 -16.76
CA GLU A 133 0.48 -7.56 -16.52
C GLU A 133 1.57 -8.50 -15.98
N LEU A 134 1.17 -9.67 -15.46
CA LEU A 134 2.06 -10.66 -14.87
C LEU A 134 2.55 -11.66 -15.93
N ALA A 135 3.87 -11.84 -16.03
CA ALA A 135 4.46 -12.94 -16.80
C ALA A 135 4.58 -14.20 -15.95
N LYS A 136 4.85 -14.02 -14.65
CA LYS A 136 5.14 -15.12 -13.73
C LYS A 136 4.57 -14.84 -12.34
N ILE A 137 4.04 -15.88 -11.71
CA ILE A 137 3.66 -15.89 -10.30
C ILE A 137 4.51 -16.95 -9.60
N GLN A 138 5.45 -16.51 -8.79
CA GLN A 138 6.24 -17.37 -7.90
C GLN A 138 5.40 -17.65 -6.65
N ILE A 139 5.34 -18.89 -6.21
CA ILE A 139 4.59 -19.29 -5.02
C ILE A 139 5.48 -19.91 -3.97
N PHE A 140 5.25 -19.57 -2.71
CA PHE A 140 5.96 -20.13 -1.57
C PHE A 140 5.01 -20.40 -0.40
N ASP A 141 5.12 -21.61 0.14
CA ASP A 141 4.45 -22.03 1.37
C ASP A 141 5.31 -23.09 2.06
N PRO A 142 5.46 -23.10 3.38
CA PRO A 142 6.15 -24.17 4.10
C PRO A 142 5.60 -25.57 3.78
N ASN A 143 4.32 -25.68 3.41
CA ASN A 143 3.75 -26.92 2.91
C ASN A 143 4.08 -27.10 1.42
N ARG A 144 5.19 -27.78 1.15
CA ARG A 144 5.68 -28.03 -0.22
C ARG A 144 4.67 -28.77 -1.11
N ALA A 145 3.87 -29.66 -0.55
CA ALA A 145 2.83 -30.36 -1.30
C ALA A 145 1.73 -29.41 -1.80
N GLN A 146 1.42 -28.37 -1.01
CA GLN A 146 0.48 -27.31 -1.41
C GLN A 146 1.05 -26.51 -2.61
N CYS A 147 2.34 -26.18 -2.59
CA CYS A 147 2.98 -25.51 -3.72
C CYS A 147 2.94 -26.38 -4.98
N GLN A 148 3.30 -27.65 -4.88
CA GLN A 148 3.27 -28.62 -6.01
C GLN A 148 1.87 -28.76 -6.60
N ARG A 149 0.85 -28.87 -5.74
CA ARG A 149 -0.55 -28.91 -6.19
C ARG A 149 -0.92 -27.68 -7.02
N TYR A 150 -0.68 -26.48 -6.49
CA TYR A 150 -1.05 -25.25 -7.20
C TYR A 150 -0.24 -25.05 -8.49
N GLU A 151 1.05 -25.38 -8.48
CA GLU A 151 1.88 -25.31 -9.68
C GLU A 151 1.34 -26.22 -10.78
N MET A 152 1.09 -27.51 -10.45
CA MET A 152 0.56 -28.48 -11.41
C MET A 152 -0.84 -28.09 -11.93
N GLU A 153 -1.79 -27.82 -11.04
CA GLU A 153 -3.18 -27.54 -11.42
C GLU A 153 -3.31 -26.23 -12.20
N LEU A 154 -2.67 -25.14 -11.75
CA LEU A 154 -2.84 -23.83 -12.36
C LEU A 154 -2.15 -23.68 -13.73
N ASN A 155 -1.07 -24.44 -13.98
CA ASN A 155 -0.45 -24.44 -15.30
C ASN A 155 -1.21 -25.29 -16.32
N GLN A 156 -2.26 -26.00 -15.90
CA GLN A 156 -3.19 -26.71 -16.78
C GLN A 156 -4.46 -25.88 -17.11
N VAL A 157 -4.56 -24.66 -16.59
CA VAL A 157 -5.72 -23.79 -16.84
C VAL A 157 -5.59 -23.09 -18.18
N LEU A 158 -6.65 -23.15 -18.99
CA LEU A 158 -6.77 -22.40 -20.24
C LEU A 158 -7.47 -21.06 -20.01
N SER A 159 -7.04 -20.06 -20.77
CA SER A 159 -7.71 -18.76 -20.80
C SER A 159 -9.00 -18.80 -21.62
N ALA A 160 -10.05 -18.20 -21.12
CA ALA A 160 -11.33 -18.10 -21.85
C ALA A 160 -11.24 -17.20 -23.10
N ASP A 161 -10.30 -16.26 -23.14
CA ASP A 161 -10.05 -15.33 -24.26
C ASP A 161 -8.83 -15.74 -25.13
N GLY A 162 -8.27 -16.92 -24.90
CA GLY A 162 -7.17 -17.48 -25.70
C GLY A 162 -5.79 -16.86 -25.45
N ARG A 163 -5.66 -15.93 -24.47
CA ARG A 163 -4.37 -15.32 -24.14
C ARG A 163 -3.47 -16.28 -23.36
N THR A 164 -2.19 -16.00 -23.36
CA THR A 164 -1.24 -16.65 -22.46
C THR A 164 -1.46 -16.17 -21.02
N LEU A 165 -1.65 -17.11 -20.09
CA LEU A 165 -1.76 -16.84 -18.67
C LEU A 165 -0.37 -16.82 -18.02
N PRO A 166 -0.14 -16.04 -16.94
CA PRO A 166 1.12 -16.05 -16.23
C PRO A 166 1.51 -17.46 -15.76
N GLU A 167 2.77 -17.82 -15.91
CA GLU A 167 3.29 -19.09 -15.41
C GLU A 167 3.31 -19.09 -13.88
N VAL A 168 2.87 -20.19 -13.25
CA VAL A 168 2.98 -20.40 -11.81
C VAL A 168 4.19 -21.30 -11.55
N VAL A 169 5.14 -20.85 -10.72
CA VAL A 169 6.38 -21.59 -10.41
C VAL A 169 6.60 -21.64 -8.90
N ILE A 170 7.13 -22.76 -8.42
CA ILE A 170 7.54 -22.88 -7.03
C ILE A 170 8.83 -22.08 -6.82
N CYS A 171 8.85 -21.23 -5.80
CA CYS A 171 10.00 -20.41 -5.44
C CYS A 171 10.76 -21.02 -4.25
N GLU A 172 12.07 -20.93 -4.27
CA GLU A 172 12.90 -21.25 -3.10
C GLU A 172 13.07 -19.99 -2.23
N GLU A 173 13.35 -20.21 -0.94
CA GLU A 173 13.38 -19.11 0.05
C GLU A 173 14.39 -18.00 -0.32
N GLN A 174 15.57 -18.36 -0.86
CA GLN A 174 16.60 -17.43 -1.28
C GLN A 174 16.22 -16.56 -2.48
N ASP A 175 15.19 -16.94 -3.25
CA ASP A 175 14.76 -16.27 -4.47
C ASP A 175 13.48 -15.45 -4.30
N LEU A 176 12.90 -15.42 -3.09
CA LEU A 176 11.61 -14.76 -2.79
C LEU A 176 11.54 -13.30 -3.23
N PHE A 177 12.64 -12.56 -3.14
CA PHE A 177 12.72 -11.15 -3.50
C PHE A 177 13.28 -10.88 -4.90
N ARG A 178 13.40 -11.92 -5.75
CA ARG A 178 13.67 -11.77 -7.20
C ARG A 178 12.37 -11.54 -7.96
N CYS A 179 11.66 -10.49 -7.61
CA CYS A 179 10.35 -10.15 -8.14
C CYS A 179 10.11 -8.64 -8.15
N ASP A 180 9.08 -8.20 -8.86
CA ASP A 180 8.61 -6.81 -8.86
C ASP A 180 7.63 -6.56 -7.69
N LEU A 181 6.86 -7.58 -7.30
CA LEU A 181 5.84 -7.53 -6.27
C LEU A 181 5.99 -8.74 -5.34
N PHE A 182 6.12 -8.49 -4.06
CA PHE A 182 6.15 -9.51 -3.02
C PHE A 182 4.85 -9.43 -2.21
N ALA A 183 3.95 -10.40 -2.39
CA ALA A 183 2.64 -10.44 -1.74
C ALA A 183 2.65 -11.41 -0.55
N PHE A 184 2.43 -10.88 0.66
CA PHE A 184 2.46 -11.64 1.89
C PHE A 184 1.05 -11.90 2.43
N THR A 185 0.59 -13.15 2.34
CA THR A 185 -0.74 -13.62 2.79
C THR A 185 -0.67 -14.65 3.91
N ALA A 186 0.54 -15.05 4.33
CA ALA A 186 0.70 -16.02 5.40
C ALA A 186 0.24 -15.46 6.75
N SER A 187 -0.41 -16.27 7.56
CA SER A 187 -0.93 -15.89 8.87
C SER A 187 -0.81 -17.04 9.87
N ARG A 188 -0.55 -16.70 11.11
CA ARG A 188 -0.55 -17.64 12.25
C ARG A 188 -1.64 -17.23 13.24
N GLY A 189 -2.13 -18.23 13.98
CA GLY A 189 -3.06 -17.99 15.07
C GLY A 189 -4.44 -17.50 14.63
N VAL A 190 -4.92 -17.92 13.44
CA VAL A 190 -6.29 -17.61 13.01
C VAL A 190 -7.27 -18.27 13.99
N PRO A 191 -8.04 -17.48 14.79
CA PRO A 191 -8.99 -18.05 15.72
C PRO A 191 -10.05 -18.88 15.00
N GLY A 192 -10.40 -20.03 15.59
CA GLY A 192 -11.46 -20.89 15.07
C GLY A 192 -12.82 -20.19 14.99
N LEU A 193 -13.79 -20.84 14.33
CA LEU A 193 -15.16 -20.31 14.20
C LEU A 193 -15.83 -20.04 15.55
N ASP A 194 -15.48 -20.82 16.58
CA ASP A 194 -16.03 -20.71 17.94
C ASP A 194 -15.35 -19.66 18.83
N SER A 195 -14.38 -18.92 18.28
CA SER A 195 -13.63 -17.92 19.04
C SER A 195 -14.53 -16.74 19.45
N LYS A 196 -14.51 -16.42 20.76
CA LYS A 196 -15.22 -15.25 21.34
C LYS A 196 -14.35 -13.97 21.37
N VAL A 197 -13.18 -13.97 20.74
CA VAL A 197 -12.28 -12.82 20.71
C VAL A 197 -12.93 -11.69 19.90
N GLN A 198 -13.11 -10.52 20.51
CA GLN A 198 -13.78 -9.36 19.90
C GLN A 198 -12.97 -8.78 18.73
N ASP A 199 -11.66 -8.64 18.90
CA ASP A 199 -10.74 -8.21 17.82
C ASP A 199 -9.79 -9.35 17.47
N VAL A 200 -10.25 -10.19 16.56
CA VAL A 200 -9.49 -11.34 16.04
C VAL A 200 -8.19 -10.89 15.37
N ARG A 201 -8.17 -9.71 14.75
CA ARG A 201 -7.01 -9.20 14.02
C ARG A 201 -5.89 -8.79 14.96
N MET A 202 -6.22 -8.12 16.05
CA MET A 202 -5.21 -7.73 17.05
C MET A 202 -4.67 -8.94 17.83
N ALA A 203 -5.51 -9.94 18.09
CA ALA A 203 -5.04 -11.19 18.71
C ALA A 203 -4.00 -11.95 17.87
N GLN A 204 -3.96 -11.69 16.56
CA GLN A 204 -2.98 -12.28 15.63
C GLN A 204 -1.73 -11.43 15.47
N TYR A 205 -1.74 -10.18 15.94
CA TYR A 205 -0.69 -9.21 15.65
C TYR A 205 0.71 -9.71 16.02
N GLU A 206 0.93 -10.12 17.27
CA GLU A 206 2.27 -10.52 17.73
C GLU A 206 2.83 -11.74 16.96
N ALA A 207 2.00 -12.73 16.71
CA ALA A 207 2.41 -13.92 15.96
C ALA A 207 2.76 -13.58 14.49
N ASN A 208 1.96 -12.72 13.86
CA ASN A 208 2.16 -12.31 12.50
C ASN A 208 3.30 -11.27 12.37
N ARG A 209 3.47 -10.38 13.36
CA ARG A 209 4.59 -9.42 13.43
C ARG A 209 5.94 -10.12 13.41
N ALA A 210 6.12 -11.15 14.23
CA ALA A 210 7.37 -11.91 14.28
C ALA A 210 7.65 -12.60 12.94
N MET A 211 6.62 -13.16 12.30
CA MET A 211 6.73 -13.83 11.01
C MET A 211 7.06 -12.84 9.88
N VAL A 212 6.27 -11.78 9.73
CA VAL A 212 6.48 -10.79 8.65
C VAL A 212 7.83 -10.06 8.78
N GLY A 213 8.31 -9.89 10.02
CA GLY A 213 9.62 -9.28 10.30
C GLY A 213 10.79 -10.08 9.73
N THR A 214 10.67 -11.41 9.64
CA THR A 214 11.68 -12.23 8.96
C THR A 214 11.75 -11.86 7.47
N TYR A 215 10.61 -11.76 6.80
CA TYR A 215 10.58 -11.35 5.39
C TYR A 215 10.99 -9.89 5.18
N ALA A 216 10.69 -9.00 6.13
CA ALA A 216 11.15 -7.61 6.07
C ALA A 216 12.69 -7.50 6.09
N ARG A 217 13.36 -8.31 6.94
CA ARG A 217 14.83 -8.39 6.97
C ARG A 217 15.40 -9.04 5.71
N MET A 218 14.75 -10.08 5.17
CA MET A 218 15.14 -10.69 3.90
C MET A 218 15.03 -9.71 2.73
N ALA A 219 13.97 -8.89 2.67
CA ALA A 219 13.80 -7.84 1.68
C ALA A 219 14.95 -6.81 1.73
N ARG A 220 15.35 -6.39 2.95
CA ARG A 220 16.52 -5.55 3.15
C ARG A 220 17.81 -6.21 2.64
N GLN A 221 18.05 -7.46 3.02
CA GLN A 221 19.27 -8.22 2.64
C GLN A 221 19.37 -8.46 1.13
N ALA A 222 18.22 -8.58 0.46
CA ALA A 222 18.13 -8.74 -0.99
C ALA A 222 18.21 -7.42 -1.77
N ASP A 223 18.41 -6.27 -1.09
CA ASP A 223 18.32 -4.94 -1.71
C ASP A 223 17.05 -4.74 -2.53
N PHE A 224 15.93 -5.28 -2.05
CA PHE A 224 14.67 -5.31 -2.77
C PHE A 224 14.20 -3.91 -3.18
N THR A 225 13.91 -3.74 -4.47
CA THR A 225 13.47 -2.46 -5.05
C THR A 225 12.00 -2.46 -5.48
N GLY A 226 11.34 -3.63 -5.42
CA GLY A 226 9.92 -3.79 -5.72
C GLY A 226 9.00 -3.34 -4.58
N LEU A 227 7.74 -3.75 -4.65
CA LEU A 227 6.72 -3.45 -3.64
C LEU A 227 6.48 -4.65 -2.72
N PHE A 228 6.50 -4.40 -1.41
CA PHE A 228 6.08 -5.35 -0.39
C PHE A 228 4.58 -5.16 -0.12
N CYS A 229 3.77 -6.07 -0.64
CA CYS A 229 2.31 -6.04 -0.56
C CYS A 229 1.86 -6.82 0.68
N GLN A 230 1.57 -6.12 1.77
CA GLN A 230 1.12 -6.69 3.04
C GLN A 230 -0.38 -6.97 3.00
N ILE A 231 -0.78 -8.24 3.15
CA ILE A 231 -2.17 -8.68 3.02
C ILE A 231 -2.70 -9.30 4.32
N SER A 232 -1.81 -9.92 5.10
CA SER A 232 -2.18 -10.56 6.38
C SER A 232 -2.62 -9.57 7.43
N ASP A 233 -3.58 -9.97 8.25
CA ASP A 233 -4.13 -9.15 9.35
C ASP A 233 -3.23 -9.11 10.60
N PRO A 234 -3.22 -7.96 11.31
CA PRO A 234 -3.85 -6.67 11.00
C PRO A 234 -3.00 -5.87 10.00
N VAL A 235 -3.56 -5.63 8.81
CA VAL A 235 -2.85 -5.11 7.63
C VAL A 235 -2.06 -3.83 7.89
N ASP A 236 -2.71 -2.81 8.47
CA ASP A 236 -2.12 -1.48 8.65
C ASP A 236 -0.95 -1.51 9.65
N HIS A 237 -1.14 -2.19 10.78
CA HIS A 237 -0.10 -2.38 11.82
C HIS A 237 1.06 -3.23 11.32
N LEU A 238 0.78 -4.31 10.57
CA LEU A 238 1.84 -5.14 10.00
C LEU A 238 2.60 -4.42 8.89
N SER A 239 1.96 -3.56 8.10
CA SER A 239 2.65 -2.70 7.13
C SER A 239 3.67 -1.80 7.83
N ARG A 240 3.28 -1.17 8.94
CA ARG A 240 4.22 -0.38 9.76
C ARG A 240 5.33 -1.25 10.34
N SER A 241 5.01 -2.46 10.82
CA SER A 241 6.00 -3.41 11.34
C SER A 241 7.02 -3.84 10.29
N VAL A 242 6.61 -4.08 9.03
CA VAL A 242 7.51 -4.37 7.91
C VAL A 242 8.50 -3.23 7.70
N PHE A 243 7.99 -1.99 7.63
CA PHE A 243 8.83 -0.82 7.48
C PHE A 243 9.85 -0.70 8.63
N LEU A 244 9.40 -0.75 9.88
CA LEU A 244 10.27 -0.60 11.05
C LEU A 244 11.33 -1.71 11.10
N GLN A 245 10.93 -2.98 10.98
CA GLN A 245 11.86 -4.12 11.10
C GLN A 245 12.85 -4.22 9.93
N SER A 246 12.50 -3.76 8.73
CA SER A 246 13.45 -3.68 7.62
C SER A 246 14.53 -2.61 7.84
N ASN A 247 14.23 -1.58 8.66
CA ASN A 247 15.10 -0.43 8.92
C ASN A 247 15.87 -0.52 10.25
N GLN A 248 15.71 -1.63 10.98
CA GLN A 248 16.47 -1.90 12.20
C GLN A 248 17.64 -2.81 11.90
N LYS A 249 18.81 -2.50 12.51
CA LYS A 249 19.94 -3.41 12.63
C LYS A 249 19.63 -4.52 13.64
N GLU A 250 20.48 -5.53 13.70
CA GLU A 250 20.40 -6.57 14.73
C GLU A 250 20.52 -6.02 16.17
N THR A 251 21.16 -4.86 16.32
CA THR A 251 21.27 -4.13 17.60
C THR A 251 19.98 -3.45 18.03
N GLY A 252 18.94 -3.40 17.17
CA GLY A 252 17.71 -2.66 17.38
C GLY A 252 17.74 -1.18 16.98
N GLU A 253 18.92 -0.65 16.64
CA GLU A 253 19.06 0.74 16.15
C GLU A 253 18.51 0.91 14.74
N PHE A 254 17.85 2.03 14.47
CA PHE A 254 17.42 2.42 13.13
C PHE A 254 18.58 3.00 12.31
N ASP A 255 18.78 2.51 11.09
CA ASP A 255 19.76 3.05 10.13
C ASP A 255 19.12 3.47 8.80
N PHE A 256 17.83 3.22 8.61
CA PHE A 256 17.04 3.57 7.43
C PHE A 256 17.66 3.12 6.10
N ALA A 257 18.31 1.94 6.14
CA ALA A 257 18.90 1.28 4.98
C ALA A 257 18.03 0.10 4.44
N GLY A 258 16.83 -0.05 4.96
CA GLY A 258 15.86 -1.04 4.53
C GLY A 258 14.90 -0.52 3.46
N LEU A 259 13.64 -0.91 3.56
CA LEU A 259 12.58 -0.48 2.66
C LEU A 259 12.19 0.97 2.92
N LEU A 260 11.91 1.73 1.87
CA LEU A 260 11.20 3.00 2.00
C LEU A 260 9.76 2.73 2.51
N PRO A 261 9.15 3.67 3.23
CA PRO A 261 7.76 3.49 3.68
C PRO A 261 6.82 3.20 2.52
N GLU A 262 6.98 3.84 1.35
CA GLU A 262 6.14 3.64 0.16
C GLU A 262 6.36 2.30 -0.56
N GLN A 263 7.47 1.61 -0.30
CA GLN A 263 7.65 0.25 -0.80
C GLN A 263 6.74 -0.76 -0.11
N VAL A 264 6.25 -0.44 1.08
CA VAL A 264 5.30 -1.26 1.82
C VAL A 264 3.90 -0.70 1.63
N GLN A 265 2.98 -1.53 1.17
CA GLN A 265 1.58 -1.15 0.99
C GLN A 265 0.66 -2.23 1.56
N GLY A 266 -0.40 -1.80 2.25
CA GLY A 266 -1.35 -2.69 2.90
C GLY A 266 -2.59 -2.94 2.05
N PHE A 267 -2.97 -4.21 1.89
CA PHE A 267 -4.10 -4.65 1.07
C PHE A 267 -5.22 -5.27 1.92
N GLY A 268 -5.94 -4.44 2.64
CA GLY A 268 -7.11 -4.82 3.45
C GLY A 268 -8.37 -4.01 3.12
N LEU A 269 -8.19 -2.73 2.76
CA LEU A 269 -9.29 -1.80 2.60
C LEU A 269 -10.18 -2.09 1.37
N GLY A 270 -9.68 -2.77 0.35
CA GLY A 270 -10.44 -3.10 -0.87
C GLY A 270 -11.73 -3.88 -0.58
N VAL A 271 -11.71 -4.86 0.32
CA VAL A 271 -12.91 -5.59 0.72
C VAL A 271 -13.85 -4.73 1.55
N MET A 272 -13.33 -3.76 2.33
CA MET A 272 -14.18 -2.85 3.09
C MET A 272 -14.93 -1.90 2.15
N ALA A 273 -14.28 -1.40 1.12
CA ALA A 273 -14.94 -0.60 0.08
C ALA A 273 -16.02 -1.40 -0.65
N ALA A 274 -15.75 -2.64 -1.02
CA ALA A 274 -16.73 -3.52 -1.66
C ALA A 274 -17.94 -3.83 -0.76
N ARG A 275 -17.72 -4.06 0.54
CA ARG A 275 -18.79 -4.27 1.52
C ARG A 275 -19.59 -2.99 1.76
N CYS A 276 -18.91 -1.85 1.87
CA CYS A 276 -19.58 -0.55 2.01
C CYS A 276 -20.53 -0.31 0.83
N ALA A 277 -20.07 -0.49 -0.40
CA ALA A 277 -20.92 -0.38 -1.61
C ALA A 277 -22.08 -1.38 -1.60
N TYR A 278 -21.86 -2.63 -1.17
CA TYR A 278 -22.91 -3.65 -1.06
C TYR A 278 -24.04 -3.21 -0.11
N TYR A 279 -23.70 -2.65 1.07
CA TYR A 279 -24.71 -2.17 2.02
C TYR A 279 -25.31 -0.83 1.61
N ALA A 280 -24.56 0.06 0.98
CA ALA A 280 -25.06 1.32 0.45
C ALA A 280 -26.18 1.10 -0.58
N ARG A 281 -26.01 0.12 -1.48
CA ARG A 281 -27.08 -0.28 -2.43
C ARG A 281 -28.37 -0.69 -1.72
N GLN A 282 -28.26 -1.42 -0.61
CA GLN A 282 -29.43 -1.82 0.18
C GLN A 282 -30.13 -0.64 0.87
N LEU A 283 -29.40 0.44 1.13
CA LEU A 283 -29.91 1.69 1.70
C LEU A 283 -30.32 2.70 0.64
N GLY A 284 -30.16 2.39 -0.65
CA GLY A 284 -30.49 3.30 -1.75
C GLY A 284 -29.55 4.51 -1.87
N LEU A 285 -28.29 4.37 -1.40
CA LEU A 285 -27.28 5.43 -1.45
C LEU A 285 -26.49 5.38 -2.75
N ASP A 286 -25.94 6.53 -3.14
CA ASP A 286 -25.05 6.68 -4.29
C ASP A 286 -23.68 6.04 -4.01
N GLU A 287 -23.35 4.98 -4.72
CA GLU A 287 -22.09 4.25 -4.56
C GLU A 287 -20.86 5.07 -5.00
N ASP A 288 -21.00 5.96 -5.98
CA ASP A 288 -19.89 6.76 -6.51
C ASP A 288 -19.42 7.83 -5.52
N ALA A 289 -20.34 8.29 -4.66
CA ALA A 289 -20.03 9.23 -3.61
C ALA A 289 -19.30 8.62 -2.40
N LEU A 290 -19.40 7.30 -2.21
CA LEU A 290 -18.83 6.61 -1.04
C LEU A 290 -17.31 6.74 -0.97
N ARG A 291 -16.81 6.88 0.24
CA ARG A 291 -15.37 6.76 0.54
C ARG A 291 -15.15 5.93 1.77
N VAL A 292 -14.08 5.15 1.74
CA VAL A 292 -13.69 4.29 2.86
C VAL A 292 -12.27 4.63 3.28
N TYR A 293 -12.08 4.85 4.56
CA TYR A 293 -10.82 5.29 5.16
C TYR A 293 -10.48 4.47 6.40
N GLY A 294 -9.22 4.61 6.82
CA GLY A 294 -8.73 4.03 8.07
C GLY A 294 -8.34 2.56 7.97
N PRO A 295 -8.09 1.92 9.11
CA PRO A 295 -7.63 0.54 9.13
C PRO A 295 -8.72 -0.45 8.73
N HIS A 296 -8.28 -1.61 8.28
CA HIS A 296 -9.14 -2.76 7.95
C HIS A 296 -9.75 -3.41 9.20
N GLY A 297 -10.36 -2.64 10.08
CA GLY A 297 -10.91 -3.17 11.33
C GLY A 297 -11.43 -2.09 12.25
N GLN A 298 -10.96 -2.10 13.48
CA GLN A 298 -11.28 -1.04 14.45
C GLN A 298 -10.73 0.29 13.95
N GLY A 299 -11.56 1.33 13.95
CA GLY A 299 -11.23 2.63 13.38
C GLY A 299 -11.54 2.79 11.88
N LEU A 300 -12.17 1.79 11.23
CA LEU A 300 -12.71 1.92 9.87
C LEU A 300 -13.75 3.05 9.83
N VAL A 301 -13.72 3.85 8.75
CA VAL A 301 -14.69 4.90 8.47
C VAL A 301 -15.24 4.72 7.06
N CYS A 302 -16.55 4.46 6.94
CA CYS A 302 -17.27 4.41 5.68
C CYS A 302 -18.09 5.69 5.55
N ALA A 303 -17.60 6.66 4.78
CA ALA A 303 -18.30 7.92 4.55
C ALA A 303 -19.32 7.78 3.42
N ASN A 304 -20.56 8.21 3.65
CA ASN A 304 -21.59 8.29 2.60
C ASN A 304 -21.20 9.26 1.47
N CYS A 305 -20.44 10.29 1.80
CA CYS A 305 -19.70 11.18 0.88
C CYS A 305 -18.65 11.97 1.67
N CYS A 306 -17.75 12.70 0.98
CA CYS A 306 -16.71 13.48 1.66
C CYS A 306 -17.13 14.93 1.99
N GLY A 307 -17.96 15.52 1.16
CA GLY A 307 -18.24 16.96 1.18
C GLY A 307 -19.52 17.38 1.92
N GLY A 308 -20.19 18.42 1.39
CA GLY A 308 -21.30 19.06 2.06
C GLY A 308 -22.54 18.19 2.36
N ASN A 309 -22.69 17.05 1.70
CA ASN A 309 -23.77 16.09 1.95
C ASN A 309 -23.33 14.95 2.89
N TYR A 310 -22.21 15.11 3.60
CA TYR A 310 -21.77 14.14 4.60
C TYR A 310 -22.79 14.03 5.73
N ASP A 311 -23.24 12.81 6.00
CA ASP A 311 -24.11 12.47 7.11
C ASP A 311 -23.43 11.48 8.05
N ALA A 312 -23.17 11.93 9.27
CA ALA A 312 -22.45 11.14 10.27
C ALA A 312 -23.25 9.90 10.73
N ALA A 313 -24.59 9.97 10.78
CA ALA A 313 -25.41 8.85 11.22
C ALA A 313 -25.46 7.75 10.14
N ILE A 314 -25.66 8.13 8.88
CA ILE A 314 -25.60 7.20 7.73
C ILE A 314 -24.20 6.57 7.65
N SER A 315 -23.16 7.37 7.79
CA SER A 315 -21.76 6.90 7.74
C SER A 315 -21.44 5.93 8.87
N ALA A 316 -21.94 6.17 10.08
CA ALA A 316 -21.80 5.26 11.21
C ALA A 316 -22.53 3.92 10.98
N GLU A 317 -23.75 3.94 10.43
CA GLU A 317 -24.49 2.74 10.05
C GLU A 317 -23.76 1.91 8.98
N LEU A 318 -23.27 2.57 7.93
CA LEU A 318 -22.48 1.92 6.87
C LEU A 318 -21.19 1.30 7.44
N THR A 319 -20.50 2.03 8.30
CA THR A 319 -19.28 1.57 8.97
C THR A 319 -19.53 0.30 9.77
N GLU A 320 -20.57 0.29 10.61
CA GLU A 320 -20.90 -0.87 11.43
C GLU A 320 -21.30 -2.10 10.60
N LYS A 321 -22.17 -1.91 9.60
CA LYS A 321 -22.55 -3.00 8.68
C LYS A 321 -21.34 -3.55 7.93
N THR A 322 -20.45 -2.70 7.46
CA THR A 322 -19.22 -3.07 6.72
C THR A 322 -18.25 -3.83 7.63
N ARG A 323 -18.02 -3.33 8.83
CA ARG A 323 -17.08 -3.89 9.81
C ARG A 323 -17.52 -5.30 10.27
N THR A 324 -18.82 -5.50 10.44
CA THR A 324 -19.39 -6.75 10.95
C THR A 324 -19.83 -7.74 9.87
N ALA A 325 -19.67 -7.42 8.59
CA ALA A 325 -20.08 -8.26 7.46
C ALA A 325 -19.52 -9.70 7.52
N ASN A 326 -18.28 -9.86 8.02
CA ASN A 326 -17.65 -11.17 8.19
C ASN A 326 -18.34 -12.05 9.25
N LEU A 327 -18.95 -11.45 10.25
CA LEU A 327 -19.66 -12.19 11.31
C LEU A 327 -20.89 -12.88 10.73
N ARG A 328 -21.62 -12.20 9.85
CA ARG A 328 -22.80 -12.78 9.17
C ARG A 328 -22.46 -14.02 8.33
N VAL A 329 -21.27 -14.04 7.68
CA VAL A 329 -20.79 -15.23 6.96
C VAL A 329 -20.46 -16.37 7.92
N ARG A 330 -19.88 -16.05 9.09
CA ARG A 330 -19.57 -17.03 10.15
C ARG A 330 -20.85 -17.63 10.76
N GLU A 331 -21.90 -16.84 10.95
CA GLU A 331 -23.21 -17.29 11.42
C GLU A 331 -23.84 -18.35 10.50
N LEU A 332 -23.52 -18.31 9.20
CA LEU A 332 -23.89 -19.32 8.21
C LEU A 332 -23.00 -20.57 8.24
N GLY A 333 -21.98 -20.62 9.12
CA GLY A 333 -21.05 -21.75 9.23
C GLY A 333 -19.87 -21.71 8.23
N PHE A 334 -19.61 -20.57 7.57
CA PHE A 334 -18.54 -20.46 6.57
C PHE A 334 -17.42 -19.52 7.02
N LYS A 335 -16.20 -19.76 6.50
CA LYS A 335 -15.08 -18.84 6.65
C LYS A 335 -15.20 -17.67 5.64
N PRO A 336 -15.09 -16.40 6.09
CA PRO A 336 -15.30 -15.21 5.23
C PRO A 336 -14.03 -14.79 4.47
N TYR A 337 -13.41 -15.67 3.67
CA TYR A 337 -12.14 -15.40 2.97
C TYR A 337 -12.27 -15.00 1.50
N LEU A 338 -13.37 -15.35 0.82
CA LEU A 338 -13.53 -15.10 -0.63
C LEU A 338 -13.44 -13.61 -0.98
N ALA A 339 -14.23 -12.77 -0.32
CA ALA A 339 -14.24 -11.34 -0.61
C ALA A 339 -12.90 -10.65 -0.27
N PRO A 340 -12.24 -10.91 0.87
CA PRO A 340 -10.87 -10.41 1.12
C PRO A 340 -9.87 -10.84 0.05
N ALA A 341 -9.85 -12.11 -0.34
CA ALA A 341 -8.93 -12.64 -1.34
C ALA A 341 -9.12 -11.98 -2.72
N LEU A 342 -10.39 -11.79 -3.13
CA LEU A 342 -10.70 -11.23 -4.44
C LEU A 342 -10.59 -9.71 -4.48
N SER A 343 -11.20 -9.00 -3.52
CA SER A 343 -11.27 -7.53 -3.55
C SER A 343 -10.00 -6.86 -3.03
N SER A 344 -9.43 -7.34 -1.91
CA SER A 344 -8.23 -6.73 -1.34
C SER A 344 -6.95 -7.28 -1.97
N ALA A 345 -6.74 -8.61 -1.95
CA ALA A 345 -5.49 -9.19 -2.41
C ALA A 345 -5.36 -9.17 -3.94
N ALA A 346 -6.37 -9.62 -4.70
CA ALA A 346 -6.22 -9.71 -6.15
C ALA A 346 -6.59 -8.40 -6.88
N ALA A 347 -7.82 -7.90 -6.70
CA ALA A 347 -8.29 -6.75 -7.47
C ALA A 347 -7.51 -5.47 -7.14
N SER A 348 -7.26 -5.17 -5.84
CA SER A 348 -6.48 -3.97 -5.47
C SER A 348 -5.04 -4.05 -5.98
N LEU A 349 -4.40 -5.22 -5.91
CA LEU A 349 -3.05 -5.43 -6.43
C LEU A 349 -2.99 -5.24 -7.96
N LEU A 350 -3.97 -5.78 -8.71
CA LEU A 350 -4.04 -5.57 -10.16
C LEU A 350 -4.31 -4.11 -10.52
N ARG A 351 -5.13 -3.40 -9.77
CA ARG A 351 -5.33 -1.95 -9.97
C ARG A 351 -4.06 -1.16 -9.69
N LEU A 352 -3.31 -1.53 -8.65
CA LEU A 352 -2.02 -0.92 -8.34
C LEU A 352 -1.04 -1.05 -9.52
N VAL A 353 -0.83 -2.25 -10.05
CA VAL A 353 0.12 -2.46 -11.18
C VAL A 353 -0.32 -1.78 -12.46
N ARG A 354 -1.61 -1.54 -12.65
CA ARG A 354 -2.20 -0.76 -13.75
C ARG A 354 -2.10 0.75 -13.55
N GLY A 355 -1.55 1.23 -12.43
CA GLY A 355 -1.55 2.65 -12.07
C GLY A 355 -2.96 3.23 -11.87
N GLN A 356 -3.93 2.39 -11.52
CA GLN A 356 -5.31 2.77 -11.27
C GLN A 356 -5.52 3.05 -9.77
N GLU A 357 -6.48 3.92 -9.46
CA GLU A 357 -6.89 4.15 -8.08
C GLU A 357 -7.41 2.86 -7.44
N HIS A 358 -6.97 2.59 -6.23
CA HIS A 358 -7.42 1.47 -5.42
C HIS A 358 -7.46 1.85 -3.94
N TYR A 359 -8.20 1.08 -3.16
CA TYR A 359 -8.25 1.19 -1.71
C TYR A 359 -7.12 0.35 -1.09
N GLY A 360 -6.23 1.00 -0.34
CA GLY A 360 -5.11 0.34 0.35
C GLY A 360 -4.57 1.21 1.46
N ALA A 361 -3.76 0.62 2.35
CA ALA A 361 -3.04 1.35 3.37
C ALA A 361 -1.68 1.80 2.84
N VAL A 362 -1.42 3.10 2.93
CA VAL A 362 -0.18 3.76 2.49
C VAL A 362 0.42 4.59 3.63
N PRO A 363 1.73 4.91 3.59
CA PRO A 363 2.34 5.72 4.64
C PRO A 363 1.80 7.16 4.60
N LEU A 364 1.40 7.65 5.77
CA LEU A 364 1.08 9.05 6.06
C LEU A 364 1.94 9.51 7.24
N GLY A 365 3.28 9.51 7.06
CA GLY A 365 4.21 9.82 8.16
C GLY A 365 4.30 8.72 9.21
N GLY A 366 3.83 8.95 10.43
CA GLY A 366 3.97 8.02 11.56
C GLY A 366 3.17 6.72 11.47
N ALA A 367 2.17 6.63 10.59
CA ALA A 367 1.26 5.50 10.46
C ALA A 367 1.05 5.06 9.01
N TYR A 368 0.54 3.83 8.83
CA TYR A 368 -0.07 3.39 7.58
C TYR A 368 -1.57 3.58 7.70
N PHE A 369 -2.13 4.28 6.73
CA PHE A 369 -3.54 4.68 6.76
C PHE A 369 -4.25 4.28 5.48
N GLY A 370 -5.40 3.65 5.62
CA GLY A 370 -6.22 3.21 4.51
C GLY A 370 -6.93 4.38 3.82
N CYS A 371 -6.71 4.53 2.52
CA CYS A 371 -7.35 5.54 1.69
C CYS A 371 -7.34 5.12 0.21
N VAL A 372 -7.79 6.00 -0.68
CA VAL A 372 -7.65 5.83 -2.13
C VAL A 372 -6.30 6.39 -2.58
N SER A 373 -5.54 5.57 -3.29
CA SER A 373 -4.29 5.99 -3.89
C SER A 373 -4.05 5.30 -5.24
N ARG A 374 -3.12 5.82 -6.02
CA ARG A 374 -2.60 5.14 -7.22
C ARG A 374 -1.08 5.17 -7.24
N MET A 375 -0.48 4.11 -7.75
CA MET A 375 0.98 4.04 -7.86
C MET A 375 1.49 4.88 -9.03
N THR A 376 2.52 5.69 -8.78
CA THR A 376 3.24 6.49 -9.78
C THR A 376 4.74 6.14 -9.74
N ARG A 377 5.54 6.71 -10.66
CA ARG A 377 7.02 6.60 -10.61
C ARG A 377 7.64 7.20 -9.34
N PHE A 378 6.92 8.03 -8.62
CA PHE A 378 7.34 8.67 -7.38
C PHE A 378 6.68 8.06 -6.15
N GLY A 379 6.03 6.91 -6.26
CA GLY A 379 5.30 6.29 -5.17
C GLY A 379 3.79 6.52 -5.23
N PRO A 380 3.06 6.22 -4.15
CA PRO A 380 1.61 6.35 -4.08
C PRO A 380 1.18 7.82 -4.10
N GLU A 381 0.35 8.17 -5.08
CA GLU A 381 -0.37 9.43 -5.16
C GLU A 381 -1.71 9.30 -4.45
N LEU A 382 -1.92 10.12 -3.43
CA LEU A 382 -3.13 10.12 -2.63
C LEU A 382 -4.25 10.84 -3.36
N ARG A 383 -5.48 10.30 -3.28
CA ARG A 383 -6.66 11.04 -3.70
C ARG A 383 -7.00 12.10 -2.66
N ARG A 384 -7.05 13.36 -3.09
CA ARG A 384 -7.36 14.51 -2.26
C ARG A 384 -8.78 14.97 -2.51
N GLU A 385 -9.57 15.11 -1.46
CA GLU A 385 -10.97 15.54 -1.54
C GLU A 385 -11.29 16.52 -0.39
N ALA A 386 -12.21 17.44 -0.64
CA ALA A 386 -12.69 18.32 0.42
C ALA A 386 -13.45 17.48 1.45
N LEU A 387 -12.96 17.46 2.68
CA LEU A 387 -13.56 16.69 3.78
C LEU A 387 -14.48 17.57 4.61
N ALA A 388 -15.70 17.11 4.87
CA ALA A 388 -16.59 17.73 5.86
C ALA A 388 -15.90 17.78 7.24
N PRO A 389 -16.08 18.83 8.03
CA PRO A 389 -15.38 18.98 9.33
C PRO A 389 -15.56 17.78 10.26
N ALA A 390 -16.76 17.21 10.33
CA ALA A 390 -17.04 16.05 11.15
C ALA A 390 -16.32 14.78 10.67
N LEU A 391 -16.28 14.55 9.35
CA LEU A 391 -15.51 13.45 8.76
C LEU A 391 -14.01 13.61 9.05
N ARG A 392 -13.47 14.82 8.82
CA ARG A 392 -12.07 15.12 9.09
C ARG A 392 -11.69 14.82 10.54
N ALA A 393 -12.49 15.26 11.49
CA ALA A 393 -12.25 15.02 12.92
C ALA A 393 -12.24 13.51 13.26
N GLU A 394 -13.11 12.71 12.64
CA GLU A 394 -13.13 11.26 12.81
C GLU A 394 -11.88 10.59 12.22
N LEU A 395 -11.45 11.02 11.05
CA LEU A 395 -10.22 10.51 10.42
C LEU A 395 -8.98 10.89 11.24
N GLU A 396 -8.90 12.12 11.76
CA GLU A 396 -7.80 12.57 12.64
C GLU A 396 -7.74 11.73 13.93
N LYS A 397 -8.89 11.41 14.54
CA LYS A 397 -8.97 10.52 15.70
C LYS A 397 -8.45 9.11 15.37
N THR A 398 -8.86 8.56 14.24
CA THR A 398 -8.41 7.23 13.78
C THR A 398 -6.92 7.22 13.49
N TYR A 399 -6.42 8.25 12.82
CA TYR A 399 -4.99 8.40 12.51
C TYR A 399 -4.15 8.49 13.79
N ALA A 400 -4.56 9.30 14.75
CA ALA A 400 -3.87 9.44 16.03
C ALA A 400 -3.80 8.11 16.81
N ALA A 401 -4.85 7.29 16.73
CA ALA A 401 -4.85 5.96 17.34
C ALA A 401 -3.85 5.00 16.68
N LEU A 402 -3.69 5.06 15.34
CA LEU A 402 -2.68 4.27 14.62
C LEU A 402 -1.26 4.77 14.90
N GLU A 403 -1.05 6.08 15.00
CA GLU A 403 0.27 6.67 15.29
C GLU A 403 0.72 6.38 16.73
N ALA A 404 -0.21 6.33 17.67
CA ALA A 404 0.05 6.04 19.08
C ALA A 404 0.24 4.55 19.38
N PHE A 405 0.06 3.67 18.38
CA PHE A 405 0.22 2.23 18.57
C PHE A 405 1.70 1.87 18.81
N GLU A 406 1.96 1.08 19.84
CA GLU A 406 3.30 0.58 20.18
C GLU A 406 3.64 -0.66 19.33
N TYR A 407 4.72 -0.55 18.53
CA TYR A 407 5.17 -1.57 17.59
C TYR A 407 6.30 -2.42 18.13
#